data_b4b416d8ce7a1925920b16a9bdc47f99
#
_entry.id   b4b416d8ce7a1925920b16a9bdc47f99
#
_cell.length_a   1.000
_cell.length_b   1.000
_cell.length_c   1.000
_cell.angle_alpha   90.00
_cell.angle_beta   90.00
_cell.angle_gamma   90.00
#
_symmetry.space_group_name_H-M   'P 1'
#
loop_
_entity.id
_entity.type
_entity.pdbx_description
1 polymer ?
#
loop_
_entity_poly.entity_id
_entity_poly.type
_entity_poly.pdbx_seq_one_letter_code
_entity_poly.pdbx_strand_id
1 'polypeptide(L)'
;MSFAQRLRKFRFDWPQRVAAVLLLLLLVQCYWVARHQTLTERDYEYARCGREMWEKPSPLAGYFTSCGNIHDGTLAYRAAGLPLTVERIFAGASSQNSPWELRHQLTYVLLLMRLPFVFCGLCLGAALWWVTRRLFGNEGGFVALSLYCFSPEIVRACTYPNPEILATFGFFAAVYTAIGVAHAMQGPRRKWRPRIVLLTAAFGFTAAAHVLAALLAFLFALGFMVYLAERRRAALIPVMLYSAIGTLLLLFASYAFRPDAFSYVFRSGAARMWFSFAPAKTFFSAMPNAGVTLAAGIALLLFATVRRSRYFGNLAALLIALALVPIVTTGVPGEPWLWALPFLLTFVGGVFADALETPQRKVFLAATAAVLLLQAALCVASLPGLAR
;
A
#
# COMPACT_ATOMS: atom_id res chain seq x y z
N MET A 1 -28.71 8.36 -15.64
CA MET A 1 -28.29 9.28 -14.57
C MET A 1 -27.04 10.01 -15.00
N SER A 2 -27.06 11.33 -15.11
CA SER A 2 -25.91 12.13 -15.50
C SER A 2 -24.84 12.14 -14.40
N PHE A 3 -23.57 12.35 -14.77
CA PHE A 3 -22.43 12.43 -13.84
C PHE A 3 -22.68 13.46 -12.72
N ALA A 4 -23.30 14.59 -13.06
CA ALA A 4 -23.68 15.63 -12.12
C ALA A 4 -24.73 15.18 -11.08
N GLN A 5 -25.65 14.29 -11.45
CA GLN A 5 -26.63 13.72 -10.51
C GLN A 5 -25.99 12.71 -9.56
N ARG A 6 -24.91 12.02 -9.96
CA ARG A 6 -24.13 11.14 -9.09
C ARG A 6 -23.30 11.93 -8.08
N LEU A 7 -22.71 13.06 -8.48
CA LEU A 7 -21.96 13.95 -7.57
C LEU A 7 -22.87 14.61 -6.51
N ARG A 8 -24.11 14.98 -6.84
CA ARG A 8 -25.07 15.53 -5.86
C ARG A 8 -25.50 14.51 -4.79
N LYS A 9 -25.36 13.21 -5.01
CA LYS A 9 -25.65 12.15 -4.03
C LYS A 9 -24.50 11.86 -3.07
N PHE A 10 -23.30 12.40 -3.27
CA PHE A 10 -22.18 12.31 -2.34
C PHE A 10 -22.43 13.28 -1.15
N ARG A 11 -23.34 12.90 -0.26
CA ARG A 11 -23.36 13.49 1.08
C ARG A 11 -22.15 12.93 1.83
N PHE A 12 -21.23 13.82 2.19
CA PHE A 12 -20.14 13.51 3.10
C PHE A 12 -20.75 13.31 4.49
N ASP A 13 -21.08 12.06 4.81
CA ASP A 13 -21.57 11.67 6.10
C ASP A 13 -20.49 11.80 7.17
N TRP A 14 -20.88 11.91 8.44
CA TRP A 14 -19.98 12.00 9.58
C TRP A 14 -18.77 11.02 9.54
N PRO A 15 -18.97 9.70 9.25
CA PRO A 15 -17.83 8.76 9.22
C PRO A 15 -16.78 9.10 8.16
N GLN A 16 -17.21 9.63 7.01
CA GLN A 16 -16.29 10.03 5.93
C GLN A 16 -15.51 11.27 6.30
N ARG A 17 -16.13 12.20 7.05
CA ARG A 17 -15.44 13.41 7.54
C ARG A 17 -14.33 13.06 8.52
N VAL A 18 -14.59 12.15 9.46
CA VAL A 18 -13.55 11.67 10.40
C VAL A 18 -12.40 10.98 9.65
N ALA A 19 -12.72 10.09 8.69
CA ALA A 19 -11.71 9.44 7.88
C ALA A 19 -10.88 10.44 7.06
N ALA A 20 -11.52 11.46 6.48
CA ALA A 20 -10.84 12.52 5.74
C ALA A 20 -9.88 13.33 6.65
N VAL A 21 -10.29 13.64 7.89
CA VAL A 21 -9.43 14.33 8.86
C VAL A 21 -8.21 13.48 9.21
N LEU A 22 -8.38 12.17 9.46
CA LEU A 22 -7.26 11.27 9.75
C LEU A 22 -6.28 11.19 8.57
N LEU A 23 -6.79 11.07 7.34
CA LEU A 23 -5.94 11.09 6.13
C LEU A 23 -5.24 12.44 5.92
N LEU A 24 -5.90 13.55 6.26
CA LEU A 24 -5.27 14.88 6.24
C LEU A 24 -4.13 14.97 7.27
N LEU A 25 -4.31 14.40 8.46
CA LEU A 25 -3.24 14.35 9.46
C LEU A 25 -2.05 13.52 8.97
N LEU A 26 -2.29 12.38 8.29
CA LEU A 26 -1.23 11.62 7.63
C LEU A 26 -0.51 12.45 6.56
N LEU A 27 -1.27 13.15 5.70
CA LEU A 27 -0.71 14.04 4.68
C LEU A 27 0.19 15.12 5.29
N VAL A 28 -0.25 15.77 6.38
CA VAL A 28 0.53 16.78 7.09
C VAL A 28 1.84 16.19 7.65
N GLN A 29 1.78 15.01 8.27
CA GLN A 29 2.97 14.31 8.77
C GLN A 29 3.95 13.98 7.62
N CYS A 30 3.45 13.38 6.53
CA CYS A 30 4.27 13.09 5.35
C CYS A 30 4.88 14.35 4.74
N TYR A 31 4.12 15.41 4.61
CA TYR A 31 4.62 16.69 4.11
C TYR A 31 5.71 17.28 5.01
N TRP A 32 5.49 17.26 6.34
CA TRP A 32 6.48 17.74 7.29
C TRP A 32 7.79 16.94 7.20
N VAL A 33 7.72 15.62 7.21
CA VAL A 33 8.90 14.74 7.07
C VAL A 33 9.58 14.98 5.73
N ALA A 34 8.83 14.94 4.61
CA ALA A 34 9.39 15.12 3.27
C ALA A 34 10.12 16.47 3.09
N ARG A 35 9.65 17.51 3.78
CA ARG A 35 10.28 18.86 3.73
C ARG A 35 11.59 18.94 4.51
N HIS A 36 11.76 18.14 5.57
CA HIS A 36 12.93 18.19 6.44
C HIS A 36 13.97 17.11 6.15
N GLN A 37 13.62 16.11 5.31
CA GLN A 37 14.56 15.08 4.89
C GLN A 37 15.62 15.63 3.94
N THR A 38 16.85 15.17 4.14
CA THR A 38 17.96 15.44 3.22
C THR A 38 17.88 14.56 1.98
N LEU A 39 18.48 15.02 0.88
CA LEU A 39 18.60 14.24 -0.35
C LEU A 39 19.57 13.08 -0.13
N THR A 40 19.15 11.88 -0.46
CA THR A 40 20.01 10.69 -0.45
C THR A 40 20.44 10.32 -1.86
N GLU A 41 21.50 9.54 -1.99
CA GLU A 41 21.95 9.01 -3.30
C GLU A 41 20.84 8.22 -4.01
N ARG A 42 20.07 7.47 -3.25
CA ARG A 42 18.90 6.74 -3.75
C ARG A 42 17.82 7.67 -4.32
N ASP A 43 17.51 8.76 -3.64
CA ASP A 43 16.54 9.76 -4.13
C ASP A 43 16.98 10.30 -5.50
N TYR A 44 18.26 10.58 -5.64
CA TYR A 44 18.84 11.03 -6.90
C TYR A 44 18.71 9.97 -8.00
N GLU A 45 18.98 8.71 -7.69
CA GLU A 45 18.83 7.59 -8.62
C GLU A 45 17.36 7.45 -9.10
N TYR A 46 16.39 7.46 -8.18
CA TYR A 46 14.96 7.41 -8.53
C TYR A 46 14.53 8.60 -9.39
N ALA A 47 14.98 9.81 -9.06
CA ALA A 47 14.65 11.01 -9.83
C ALA A 47 15.23 10.95 -11.24
N ARG A 48 16.54 10.62 -11.36
CA ARG A 48 17.24 10.53 -12.64
C ARG A 48 16.65 9.44 -13.53
N CYS A 49 16.62 8.21 -13.03
CA CYS A 49 16.13 7.07 -13.80
C CYS A 49 14.65 7.17 -14.13
N GLY A 50 13.86 7.67 -13.17
CA GLY A 50 12.44 7.90 -13.39
C GLY A 50 12.15 8.91 -14.51
N ARG A 51 12.91 10.01 -14.55
CA ARG A 51 12.81 10.99 -15.66
C ARG A 51 13.24 10.38 -16.99
N GLU A 52 14.36 9.66 -17.02
CA GLU A 52 14.82 9.01 -18.25
C GLU A 52 13.78 8.04 -18.81
N MET A 53 13.06 7.32 -17.96
CA MET A 53 11.97 6.42 -18.38
C MET A 53 10.79 7.14 -19.07
N TRP A 54 10.57 8.42 -18.79
CA TRP A 54 9.52 9.21 -19.40
C TRP A 54 10.02 10.05 -20.58
N GLU A 55 11.21 10.63 -20.45
CA GLU A 55 11.76 11.58 -21.41
C GLU A 55 12.47 10.90 -22.59
N LYS A 56 12.98 9.68 -22.37
CA LYS A 56 13.67 8.89 -23.41
C LYS A 56 13.05 7.50 -23.55
N PRO A 57 11.82 7.37 -23.97
CA PRO A 57 11.13 6.08 -24.04
C PRO A 57 11.59 5.22 -25.22
N SER A 58 12.88 5.29 -25.60
CA SER A 58 13.40 4.49 -26.69
C SER A 58 13.46 3.01 -26.31
N PRO A 59 12.77 2.12 -27.03
CA PRO A 59 12.87 0.69 -26.79
C PRO A 59 14.23 0.12 -27.19
N LEU A 60 15.07 0.85 -27.93
CA LEU A 60 16.33 0.37 -28.50
C LEU A 60 17.57 0.88 -27.75
N ALA A 61 17.53 2.09 -27.17
CA ALA A 61 18.65 2.64 -26.39
C ALA A 61 18.17 2.87 -24.97
N GLY A 62 18.56 1.98 -24.06
CA GLY A 62 17.81 1.89 -22.86
C GLY A 62 18.29 2.74 -21.69
N TYR A 63 17.35 3.37 -21.04
CA TYR A 63 17.48 3.78 -19.66
C TYR A 63 17.95 2.65 -18.72
N PHE A 64 17.81 1.39 -19.13
CA PHE A 64 18.36 0.25 -18.40
C PHE A 64 19.89 0.18 -18.42
N THR A 65 20.54 0.74 -19.43
CA THR A 65 22.02 0.80 -19.50
C THR A 65 22.58 1.99 -18.74
N SER A 66 21.86 3.12 -18.67
CA SER A 66 22.30 4.31 -17.95
C SER A 66 21.92 4.30 -16.47
N CYS A 67 20.83 3.61 -16.13
CA CYS A 67 20.34 3.47 -14.73
C CYS A 67 20.81 2.20 -14.04
N GLY A 68 21.72 1.43 -14.65
CA GLY A 68 22.16 0.16 -14.09
C GLY A 68 21.09 -0.91 -14.08
N ASN A 69 21.22 -1.86 -13.18
CA ASN A 69 20.34 -3.00 -13.07
C ASN A 69 19.09 -2.65 -12.24
N ILE A 70 18.02 -2.26 -12.89
CA ILE A 70 16.70 -2.13 -12.21
C ILE A 70 16.17 -3.55 -11.99
N HIS A 71 16.37 -4.06 -10.80
CA HIS A 71 16.05 -5.44 -10.45
C HIS A 71 14.55 -5.70 -10.37
N ASP A 72 13.79 -4.76 -9.78
CA ASP A 72 12.34 -4.83 -9.56
C ASP A 72 11.81 -3.41 -9.33
N GLY A 73 10.51 -3.21 -9.46
CA GLY A 73 9.88 -1.95 -9.09
C GLY A 73 10.03 -0.82 -10.09
N THR A 74 9.97 -1.07 -11.40
CA THR A 74 9.95 0.00 -12.43
C THR A 74 8.86 1.04 -12.17
N LEU A 75 7.74 0.65 -11.55
CA LEU A 75 6.67 1.57 -11.19
C LEU A 75 7.13 2.64 -10.20
N ALA A 76 8.02 2.31 -9.25
CA ALA A 76 8.54 3.27 -8.28
C ALA A 76 9.38 4.35 -8.96
N TYR A 77 10.25 3.97 -9.91
CA TYR A 77 11.02 4.93 -10.71
C TYR A 77 10.11 5.81 -11.56
N ARG A 78 9.13 5.21 -12.25
CA ARG A 78 8.17 5.96 -13.08
C ARG A 78 7.33 6.90 -12.23
N ALA A 79 6.91 6.47 -11.05
CA ALA A 79 6.15 7.31 -10.12
C ALA A 79 6.98 8.51 -9.64
N ALA A 80 8.24 8.31 -9.27
CA ALA A 80 9.13 9.39 -8.86
C ALA A 80 9.42 10.38 -10.00
N GLY A 81 9.66 9.87 -11.22
CA GLY A 81 9.99 10.68 -12.39
C GLY A 81 8.83 11.44 -13.00
N LEU A 82 7.59 10.93 -12.90
CA LEU A 82 6.42 11.52 -13.54
C LEU A 82 6.20 13.00 -13.18
N PRO A 83 6.13 13.40 -11.89
CA PRO A 83 5.92 14.79 -11.53
C PRO A 83 7.05 15.71 -12.01
N LEU A 84 8.29 15.20 -12.00
CA LEU A 84 9.46 15.96 -12.45
C LEU A 84 9.44 16.19 -13.96
N THR A 85 9.01 15.19 -14.72
CA THR A 85 8.84 15.31 -16.19
C THR A 85 7.70 16.27 -16.53
N VAL A 86 6.59 16.17 -15.81
CA VAL A 86 5.44 17.08 -15.97
C VAL A 86 5.84 18.51 -15.67
N GLU A 87 6.54 18.76 -14.57
CA GLU A 87 7.04 20.08 -14.22
C GLU A 87 7.94 20.65 -15.30
N ARG A 88 8.90 19.88 -15.83
CA ARG A 88 9.79 20.31 -16.90
C ARG A 88 9.03 20.71 -18.17
N ILE A 89 7.96 20.00 -18.52
CA ILE A 89 7.13 20.32 -19.70
C ILE A 89 6.43 21.67 -19.51
N PHE A 90 5.92 21.95 -18.30
CA PHE A 90 5.14 23.17 -18.03
C PHE A 90 5.98 24.38 -17.63
N ALA A 91 7.09 24.20 -16.91
CA ALA A 91 7.92 25.29 -16.43
C ALA A 91 8.96 25.77 -17.47
N GLY A 92 9.22 24.98 -18.52
CA GLY A 92 10.26 25.27 -19.50
C GLY A 92 11.68 25.09 -18.93
N ALA A 93 12.66 24.95 -19.81
CA ALA A 93 14.07 24.85 -19.42
C ALA A 93 14.62 26.25 -19.03
N SER A 94 14.15 26.83 -17.96
CA SER A 94 14.68 28.11 -17.50
C SER A 94 15.78 27.87 -16.46
N SER A 95 16.95 28.12 -16.87
CA SER A 95 17.91 29.12 -16.42
C SER A 95 18.91 28.76 -15.32
N GLN A 96 20.04 29.39 -15.44
CA GLN A 96 21.21 29.46 -14.58
C GLN A 96 20.83 30.01 -13.20
N ASN A 97 21.08 29.22 -12.15
CA ASN A 97 20.57 29.52 -10.83
C ASN A 97 21.68 29.82 -9.84
N SER A 98 21.44 30.78 -8.95
CA SER A 98 22.27 31.07 -7.80
C SER A 98 22.28 29.88 -6.82
N PRO A 99 23.32 29.73 -5.97
CA PRO A 99 23.39 28.65 -4.97
C PRO A 99 22.18 28.61 -4.01
N TRP A 100 21.52 29.73 -3.80
CA TRP A 100 20.30 29.86 -3.00
C TRP A 100 19.08 29.27 -3.72
N GLU A 101 18.92 29.59 -5.00
CA GLU A 101 17.87 29.03 -5.86
C GLU A 101 18.04 27.53 -6.04
N LEU A 102 19.29 27.03 -6.11
CA LEU A 102 19.61 25.62 -6.19
C LEU A 102 19.08 24.85 -4.96
N ARG A 103 19.21 25.41 -3.77
CA ARG A 103 18.72 24.80 -2.53
C ARG A 103 17.20 24.74 -2.47
N HIS A 104 16.50 25.78 -2.88
CA HIS A 104 15.05 25.80 -2.99
C HIS A 104 14.55 24.82 -4.05
N GLN A 105 15.22 24.75 -5.19
CA GLN A 105 14.90 23.81 -6.24
C GLN A 105 15.10 22.35 -5.81
N LEU A 106 16.17 22.04 -5.08
CA LEU A 106 16.39 20.69 -4.54
C LEU A 106 15.26 20.27 -3.59
N THR A 107 14.85 21.13 -2.69
CA THR A 107 13.72 20.85 -1.79
C THR A 107 12.42 20.65 -2.56
N TYR A 108 12.18 21.47 -3.59
CA TYR A 108 11.00 21.36 -4.45
C TYR A 108 11.00 20.06 -5.26
N VAL A 109 12.13 19.69 -5.86
CA VAL A 109 12.31 18.43 -6.60
C VAL A 109 12.04 17.23 -5.69
N LEU A 110 12.57 17.26 -4.44
CA LEU A 110 12.34 16.23 -3.45
C LEU A 110 10.85 16.06 -3.12
N LEU A 111 10.16 17.17 -2.89
CA LEU A 111 8.73 17.14 -2.60
C LEU A 111 7.94 16.58 -3.79
N LEU A 112 8.25 17.04 -5.01
CA LEU A 112 7.54 16.59 -6.21
C LEU A 112 7.69 15.07 -6.43
N MET A 113 8.91 14.53 -6.35
CA MET A 113 9.11 13.10 -6.62
C MET A 113 8.47 12.19 -5.55
N ARG A 114 8.23 12.71 -4.33
CA ARG A 114 7.61 11.97 -3.22
C ARG A 114 6.08 12.00 -3.27
N LEU A 115 5.48 12.95 -3.98
CA LEU A 115 4.01 13.09 -4.08
C LEU A 115 3.28 11.81 -4.48
N PRO A 116 3.71 11.02 -5.48
CA PRO A 116 3.02 9.80 -5.86
C PRO A 116 3.00 8.74 -4.76
N PHE A 117 4.06 8.65 -3.95
CA PHE A 117 4.15 7.70 -2.84
C PHE A 117 3.22 8.12 -1.70
N VAL A 118 3.20 9.41 -1.35
CA VAL A 118 2.24 9.97 -0.39
C VAL A 118 0.81 9.73 -0.86
N PHE A 119 0.53 9.98 -2.14
CA PHE A 119 -0.79 9.74 -2.73
C PHE A 119 -1.20 8.27 -2.63
N CYS A 120 -0.30 7.33 -2.96
CA CYS A 120 -0.57 5.89 -2.80
C CYS A 120 -0.78 5.50 -1.34
N GLY A 121 -0.04 6.08 -0.40
CA GLY A 121 -0.26 5.88 1.03
C GLY A 121 -1.63 6.37 1.50
N LEU A 122 -2.08 7.53 1.02
CA LEU A 122 -3.43 8.03 1.30
C LEU A 122 -4.51 7.14 0.68
N CYS A 123 -4.31 6.65 -0.55
CA CYS A 123 -5.21 5.71 -1.19
C CYS A 123 -5.29 4.37 -0.45
N LEU A 124 -4.15 3.86 0.05
CA LEU A 124 -4.11 2.66 0.88
C LEU A 124 -4.88 2.87 2.19
N GLY A 125 -4.66 3.99 2.89
CA GLY A 125 -5.41 4.33 4.10
C GLY A 125 -6.92 4.44 3.86
N ALA A 126 -7.32 5.09 2.77
CA ALA A 126 -8.72 5.18 2.36
C ALA A 126 -9.33 3.80 2.04
N ALA A 127 -8.58 2.94 1.33
CA ALA A 127 -8.98 1.57 1.02
C ALA A 127 -9.09 0.72 2.30
N LEU A 128 -8.13 0.82 3.20
CA LEU A 128 -8.14 0.16 4.50
C LEU A 128 -9.38 0.55 5.32
N TRP A 129 -9.64 1.85 5.45
CA TRP A 129 -10.82 2.33 6.14
C TRP A 129 -12.12 1.83 5.50
N TRP A 130 -12.23 1.92 4.17
CA TRP A 130 -13.42 1.51 3.44
C TRP A 130 -13.70 0.01 3.60
N VAL A 131 -12.67 -0.83 3.49
CA VAL A 131 -12.77 -2.29 3.64
C VAL A 131 -13.16 -2.64 5.08
N THR A 132 -12.41 -2.13 6.05
CA THR A 132 -12.61 -2.45 7.47
C THR A 132 -13.97 -1.96 7.96
N ARG A 133 -14.38 -0.75 7.55
CA ARG A 133 -15.73 -0.25 7.82
C ARG A 133 -16.81 -1.13 7.23
N ARG A 134 -16.62 -1.63 6.03
CA ARG A 134 -17.61 -2.48 5.37
C ARG A 134 -17.73 -3.85 6.01
N LEU A 135 -16.65 -4.37 6.56
CA LEU A 135 -16.62 -5.67 7.22
C LEU A 135 -17.08 -5.60 8.69
N PHE A 136 -16.67 -4.56 9.42
CA PHE A 136 -16.76 -4.51 10.88
C PHE A 136 -17.44 -3.24 11.41
N GLY A 137 -18.00 -2.41 10.56
CA GLY A 137 -18.65 -1.16 10.99
C GLY A 137 -17.70 0.03 11.10
N ASN A 138 -18.26 1.17 11.51
CA ASN A 138 -17.51 2.43 11.57
C ASN A 138 -16.38 2.39 12.59
N GLU A 139 -16.62 1.79 13.75
CA GLU A 139 -15.65 1.72 14.85
C GLU A 139 -14.39 0.97 14.41
N GLY A 140 -14.55 -0.19 13.78
CA GLY A 140 -13.42 -0.95 13.24
C GLY A 140 -12.64 -0.18 12.17
N GLY A 141 -13.36 0.53 11.28
CA GLY A 141 -12.75 1.38 10.28
C GLY A 141 -11.91 2.51 10.89
N PHE A 142 -12.41 3.16 11.95
CA PHE A 142 -11.68 4.24 12.62
C PHE A 142 -10.45 3.75 13.37
N VAL A 143 -10.55 2.62 14.07
CA VAL A 143 -9.41 2.03 14.79
C VAL A 143 -8.29 1.67 13.80
N ALA A 144 -8.63 0.94 12.74
CA ALA A 144 -7.65 0.55 11.72
C ALA A 144 -7.00 1.76 11.05
N LEU A 145 -7.79 2.75 10.65
CA LEU A 145 -7.28 3.96 9.99
C LEU A 145 -6.44 4.82 10.93
N SER A 146 -6.83 4.96 12.20
CA SER A 146 -6.06 5.74 13.17
C SER A 146 -4.68 5.11 13.40
N LEU A 147 -4.60 3.80 13.62
CA LEU A 147 -3.32 3.09 13.76
C LEU A 147 -2.47 3.20 12.49
N TYR A 148 -3.09 3.17 11.32
CA TYR A 148 -2.43 3.36 10.03
C TYR A 148 -1.84 4.77 9.90
N CYS A 149 -2.65 5.81 10.13
CA CYS A 149 -2.25 7.20 9.95
C CYS A 149 -1.18 7.65 10.94
N PHE A 150 -1.09 7.02 12.09
CA PHE A 150 -0.09 7.29 13.11
C PHE A 150 0.96 6.18 13.22
N SER A 151 1.21 5.41 12.16
CA SER A 151 2.33 4.48 12.08
C SER A 151 3.56 5.17 11.49
N PRO A 152 4.68 5.27 12.23
CA PRO A 152 5.93 5.85 11.72
C PRO A 152 6.44 5.15 10.46
N GLU A 153 6.27 3.83 10.36
CA GLU A 153 6.67 3.07 9.19
C GLU A 153 5.86 3.40 7.94
N ILE A 154 4.57 3.70 8.10
CA ILE A 154 3.72 4.18 7.00
C ILE A 154 4.16 5.57 6.56
N VAL A 155 4.41 6.48 7.52
CA VAL A 155 4.93 7.83 7.22
C VAL A 155 6.25 7.72 6.46
N ARG A 156 7.19 6.88 6.94
CA ARG A 156 8.46 6.61 6.29
C ARG A 156 8.27 6.05 4.89
N ALA A 157 7.46 5.00 4.72
CA ALA A 157 7.21 4.39 3.43
C ALA A 157 6.56 5.33 2.41
N CYS A 158 5.76 6.30 2.87
CA CYS A 158 5.16 7.33 2.03
C CYS A 158 6.15 8.45 1.65
N THR A 159 7.18 8.71 2.44
CA THR A 159 8.09 9.84 2.23
C THR A 159 9.40 9.47 1.54
N TYR A 160 9.69 8.20 1.41
CA TYR A 160 10.83 7.71 0.63
C TYR A 160 10.38 7.12 -0.71
N PRO A 161 11.07 7.41 -1.81
CA PRO A 161 10.82 6.74 -3.08
C PRO A 161 11.29 5.29 -2.98
N ASN A 162 10.34 4.38 -2.81
CA ASN A 162 10.58 2.95 -2.77
C ASN A 162 9.38 2.16 -3.33
N PRO A 163 9.54 0.93 -3.77
CA PRO A 163 8.44 0.13 -4.29
C PRO A 163 7.43 -0.31 -3.24
N GLU A 164 7.77 -0.27 -1.94
CA GLU A 164 7.04 -0.95 -0.87
C GLU A 164 5.63 -0.41 -0.64
N ILE A 165 5.47 0.91 -0.55
CA ILE A 165 4.13 1.47 -0.36
C ILE A 165 3.21 1.21 -1.57
N LEU A 166 3.78 1.23 -2.78
CA LEU A 166 3.07 0.92 -4.01
C LEU A 166 2.67 -0.57 -4.03
N ALA A 167 3.61 -1.45 -3.72
CA ALA A 167 3.37 -2.89 -3.63
C ALA A 167 2.32 -3.22 -2.57
N THR A 168 2.39 -2.58 -1.39
CA THR A 168 1.42 -2.74 -0.30
C THR A 168 0.02 -2.33 -0.72
N PHE A 169 -0.11 -1.17 -1.38
CA PHE A 169 -1.40 -0.71 -1.91
C PHE A 169 -1.96 -1.68 -2.95
N GLY A 170 -1.15 -2.07 -3.93
CA GLY A 170 -1.57 -3.01 -4.97
C GLY A 170 -1.94 -4.39 -4.40
N PHE A 171 -1.15 -4.92 -3.46
CA PHE A 171 -1.39 -6.20 -2.79
C PHE A 171 -2.74 -6.18 -2.05
N PHE A 172 -2.95 -5.18 -1.21
CA PHE A 172 -4.19 -5.01 -0.46
C PHE A 172 -5.39 -4.89 -1.41
N ALA A 173 -5.28 -4.05 -2.45
CA ALA A 173 -6.30 -3.88 -3.46
C ALA A 173 -6.60 -5.19 -4.21
N ALA A 174 -5.57 -5.98 -4.59
CA ALA A 174 -5.73 -7.24 -5.29
C ALA A 174 -6.50 -8.27 -4.46
N VAL A 175 -6.13 -8.48 -3.19
CA VAL A 175 -6.80 -9.44 -2.31
C VAL A 175 -8.27 -9.10 -2.10
N TYR A 176 -8.58 -7.85 -1.74
CA TYR A 176 -9.98 -7.48 -1.50
C TYR A 176 -10.80 -7.36 -2.78
N THR A 177 -10.18 -7.01 -3.91
CA THR A 177 -10.87 -7.06 -5.21
C THR A 177 -11.17 -8.49 -5.61
N ALA A 178 -10.28 -9.46 -5.35
CA ALA A 178 -10.52 -10.87 -5.59
C ALA A 178 -11.73 -11.40 -4.80
N ILE A 179 -11.85 -11.04 -3.52
CA ILE A 179 -13.03 -11.34 -2.71
C ILE A 179 -14.29 -10.73 -3.35
N GLY A 180 -14.20 -9.48 -3.81
CA GLY A 180 -15.28 -8.81 -4.52
C GLY A 180 -15.66 -9.47 -5.84
N VAL A 181 -14.70 -10.03 -6.59
CA VAL A 181 -14.94 -10.83 -7.81
C VAL A 181 -15.63 -12.13 -7.45
N ALA A 182 -15.15 -12.86 -6.44
CA ALA A 182 -15.75 -14.13 -6.00
C ALA A 182 -17.24 -13.98 -5.62
N HIS A 183 -17.57 -12.93 -4.87
CA HIS A 183 -18.98 -12.61 -4.58
C HIS A 183 -19.78 -12.22 -5.84
N ALA A 184 -19.17 -11.46 -6.77
CA ALA A 184 -19.86 -11.12 -8.02
C ALA A 184 -20.14 -12.33 -8.90
N MET A 185 -19.29 -13.33 -8.83
CA MET A 185 -19.45 -14.58 -9.60
C MET A 185 -20.69 -15.37 -9.20
N GLN A 186 -21.24 -15.13 -8.02
CA GLN A 186 -22.53 -15.70 -7.60
C GLN A 186 -23.73 -15.07 -8.32
N GLY A 187 -23.54 -13.90 -8.94
CA GLY A 187 -24.53 -13.15 -9.70
C GLY A 187 -24.38 -13.24 -11.23
N PRO A 188 -25.08 -12.38 -11.99
CA PRO A 188 -25.04 -12.37 -13.44
C PRO A 188 -23.68 -11.94 -13.99
N ARG A 189 -23.25 -12.55 -15.10
CA ARG A 189 -21.92 -12.34 -15.74
C ARG A 189 -21.58 -10.86 -16.04
N ARG A 190 -22.59 -10.03 -16.34
CA ARG A 190 -22.40 -8.59 -16.61
C ARG A 190 -21.72 -7.86 -15.45
N LYS A 191 -21.89 -8.32 -14.19
CA LYS A 191 -21.28 -7.72 -13.00
C LYS A 191 -19.83 -8.13 -12.76
N TRP A 192 -19.32 -9.15 -13.43
CA TRP A 192 -17.97 -9.67 -13.25
C TRP A 192 -16.93 -8.82 -13.99
N ARG A 193 -17.22 -8.49 -15.26
CA ARG A 193 -16.27 -7.83 -16.17
C ARG A 193 -15.53 -6.63 -15.54
N PRO A 194 -16.20 -5.60 -15.01
CA PRO A 194 -15.51 -4.45 -14.45
C PRO A 194 -14.65 -4.81 -13.23
N ARG A 195 -15.04 -5.83 -12.47
CA ARG A 195 -14.29 -6.29 -11.29
C ARG A 195 -13.07 -7.12 -11.68
N ILE A 196 -13.15 -7.91 -12.76
CA ILE A 196 -12.01 -8.65 -13.29
C ILE A 196 -10.97 -7.67 -13.85
N VAL A 197 -11.39 -6.65 -14.56
CA VAL A 197 -10.48 -5.58 -15.04
C VAL A 197 -9.79 -4.89 -13.86
N LEU A 198 -10.54 -4.56 -12.80
CA LEU A 198 -9.96 -3.96 -11.60
C LEU A 198 -8.98 -4.91 -10.89
N LEU A 199 -9.29 -6.20 -10.81
CA LEU A 199 -8.40 -7.22 -10.26
C LEU A 199 -7.11 -7.34 -11.07
N THR A 200 -7.22 -7.39 -12.40
CA THR A 200 -6.08 -7.40 -13.31
C THR A 200 -5.23 -6.15 -13.17
N ALA A 201 -5.85 -4.98 -13.07
CA ALA A 201 -5.15 -3.72 -12.84
C ALA A 201 -4.44 -3.71 -11.48
N ALA A 202 -5.07 -4.22 -10.43
CA ALA A 202 -4.46 -4.32 -9.09
C ALA A 202 -3.24 -5.26 -9.10
N PHE A 203 -3.35 -6.44 -9.72
CA PHE A 203 -2.21 -7.34 -9.89
C PHE A 203 -1.10 -6.73 -10.75
N GLY A 204 -1.45 -6.10 -11.87
CA GLY A 204 -0.48 -5.45 -12.76
C GLY A 204 0.26 -4.30 -12.07
N PHE A 205 -0.46 -3.49 -11.30
CA PHE A 205 0.12 -2.43 -10.48
C PHE A 205 1.08 -3.01 -9.42
N THR A 206 0.64 -4.08 -8.73
CA THR A 206 1.49 -4.77 -7.74
C THR A 206 2.73 -5.37 -8.38
N ALA A 207 2.58 -6.01 -9.55
CA ALA A 207 3.69 -6.64 -10.28
C ALA A 207 4.70 -5.60 -10.78
N ALA A 208 4.25 -4.45 -11.28
CA ALA A 208 5.10 -3.36 -11.70
C ALA A 208 5.83 -2.68 -10.51
N ALA A 209 5.24 -2.71 -9.31
CA ALA A 209 5.89 -2.26 -8.08
C ALA A 209 6.85 -3.32 -7.52
N HIS A 210 6.40 -4.57 -7.39
CA HIS A 210 7.18 -5.68 -6.83
C HIS A 210 6.62 -7.04 -7.29
N VAL A 211 7.40 -7.79 -8.06
CA VAL A 211 6.93 -9.05 -8.69
C VAL A 211 6.57 -10.12 -7.65
N LEU A 212 7.39 -10.27 -6.60
CA LEU A 212 7.09 -11.23 -5.53
C LEU A 212 5.78 -10.89 -4.80
N ALA A 213 5.54 -9.60 -4.52
CA ALA A 213 4.29 -9.16 -3.91
C ALA A 213 3.08 -9.54 -4.78
N ALA A 214 3.19 -9.39 -6.09
CA ALA A 214 2.13 -9.80 -7.02
C ALA A 214 1.90 -11.31 -7.04
N LEU A 215 2.98 -12.10 -6.99
CA LEU A 215 2.88 -13.56 -6.92
C LEU A 215 2.16 -14.01 -5.65
N LEU A 216 2.53 -13.46 -4.51
CA LEU A 216 1.88 -13.75 -3.23
C LEU A 216 0.42 -13.27 -3.22
N ALA A 217 0.15 -12.06 -3.72
CA ALA A 217 -1.21 -11.55 -3.87
C ALA A 217 -2.07 -12.48 -4.74
N PHE A 218 -1.49 -12.99 -5.83
CA PHE A 218 -2.18 -13.94 -6.72
C PHE A 218 -2.49 -15.25 -6.00
N LEU A 219 -1.56 -15.80 -5.20
CA LEU A 219 -1.78 -17.02 -4.43
C LEU A 219 -2.87 -16.85 -3.36
N PHE A 220 -2.86 -15.75 -2.61
CA PHE A 220 -3.91 -15.45 -1.64
C PHE A 220 -5.26 -15.22 -2.32
N ALA A 221 -5.29 -14.46 -3.41
CA ALA A 221 -6.50 -14.23 -4.19
C ALA A 221 -7.09 -15.52 -4.73
N LEU A 222 -6.25 -16.43 -5.27
CA LEU A 222 -6.67 -17.74 -5.73
C LEU A 222 -7.27 -18.56 -4.59
N GLY A 223 -6.59 -18.61 -3.44
CA GLY A 223 -7.08 -19.32 -2.25
C GLY A 223 -8.46 -18.84 -1.81
N PHE A 224 -8.64 -17.50 -1.70
CA PHE A 224 -9.95 -16.92 -1.35
C PHE A 224 -11.01 -17.19 -2.41
N MET A 225 -10.66 -17.07 -3.69
CA MET A 225 -11.62 -17.31 -4.76
C MET A 225 -12.04 -18.78 -4.81
N VAL A 226 -11.13 -19.73 -4.60
CA VAL A 226 -11.44 -21.16 -4.52
C VAL A 226 -12.38 -21.45 -3.34
N TYR A 227 -12.13 -20.81 -2.19
CA TYR A 227 -12.96 -20.95 -1.01
C TYR A 227 -14.36 -20.36 -1.19
N LEU A 228 -14.46 -19.13 -1.72
CA LEU A 228 -15.73 -18.40 -1.83
C LEU A 228 -16.57 -18.79 -3.06
N ALA A 229 -15.97 -19.38 -4.09
CA ALA A 229 -16.65 -19.68 -5.36
C ALA A 229 -17.19 -21.13 -5.45
N GLU A 230 -17.58 -21.72 -4.32
CA GLU A 230 -18.00 -23.14 -4.19
C GLU A 230 -18.82 -23.71 -5.35
N ARG A 231 -19.81 -22.95 -5.85
CA ARG A 231 -20.72 -23.39 -6.92
C ARG A 231 -20.23 -23.10 -8.34
N ARG A 232 -19.13 -22.33 -8.51
CA ARG A 232 -18.66 -21.87 -9.83
C ARG A 232 -17.14 -21.99 -9.99
N ARG A 233 -16.54 -23.03 -9.41
CA ARG A 233 -15.11 -23.28 -9.49
C ARG A 233 -14.58 -23.36 -10.92
N ALA A 234 -15.35 -23.90 -11.85
CA ALA A 234 -14.95 -23.94 -13.26
C ALA A 234 -14.76 -22.56 -13.90
N ALA A 235 -15.49 -21.54 -13.43
CA ALA A 235 -15.33 -20.18 -13.92
C ALA A 235 -14.12 -19.46 -13.32
N LEU A 236 -13.50 -19.99 -12.26
CA LEU A 236 -12.28 -19.43 -11.67
C LEU A 236 -11.10 -19.51 -12.62
N ILE A 237 -10.95 -20.64 -13.31
CA ILE A 237 -9.82 -20.88 -14.22
C ILE A 237 -9.71 -19.76 -15.27
N PRO A 238 -10.75 -19.47 -16.09
CA PRO A 238 -10.65 -18.39 -17.05
C PRO A 238 -10.47 -17.02 -16.40
N VAL A 239 -11.08 -16.73 -15.24
CA VAL A 239 -10.91 -15.44 -14.55
C VAL A 239 -9.46 -15.23 -14.11
N MET A 240 -8.86 -16.24 -13.48
CA MET A 240 -7.47 -16.16 -13.03
C MET A 240 -6.50 -16.14 -14.20
N LEU A 241 -6.78 -16.89 -15.26
CA LEU A 241 -5.96 -16.89 -16.49
C LEU A 241 -5.98 -15.51 -17.17
N TYR A 242 -7.15 -14.90 -17.34
CA TYR A 242 -7.24 -13.54 -17.87
C TYR A 242 -6.52 -12.53 -17.00
N SER A 243 -6.67 -12.65 -15.68
CA SER A 243 -5.97 -11.75 -14.75
C SER A 243 -4.45 -11.96 -14.81
N ALA A 244 -3.97 -13.19 -14.93
CA ALA A 244 -2.54 -13.50 -15.06
C ALA A 244 -1.95 -12.97 -16.37
N ILE A 245 -2.62 -13.21 -17.50
CA ILE A 245 -2.18 -12.70 -18.82
C ILE A 245 -2.16 -11.18 -18.81
N GLY A 246 -3.23 -10.53 -18.33
CA GLY A 246 -3.29 -9.07 -18.24
C GLY A 246 -2.23 -8.50 -17.31
N THR A 247 -1.92 -9.18 -16.20
CA THR A 247 -0.83 -8.80 -15.28
C THR A 247 0.53 -8.88 -15.97
N LEU A 248 0.80 -9.97 -16.70
CA LEU A 248 2.05 -10.13 -17.46
C LEU A 248 2.19 -9.06 -18.55
N LEU A 249 1.11 -8.71 -19.24
CA LEU A 249 1.10 -7.63 -20.23
C LEU A 249 1.38 -6.26 -19.58
N LEU A 250 0.76 -5.97 -18.43
CA LEU A 250 1.01 -4.72 -17.70
C LEU A 250 2.44 -4.66 -17.16
N LEU A 251 2.95 -5.77 -16.63
CA LEU A 251 4.33 -5.87 -16.19
C LEU A 251 5.28 -5.66 -17.36
N PHE A 252 5.07 -6.34 -18.49
CA PHE A 252 5.90 -6.19 -19.69
C PHE A 252 5.84 -4.76 -20.26
N ALA A 253 4.66 -4.13 -20.23
CA ALA A 253 4.50 -2.72 -20.57
C ALA A 253 5.28 -1.79 -19.63
N SER A 254 5.36 -2.11 -18.34
CA SER A 254 6.14 -1.32 -17.37
C SER A 254 7.65 -1.33 -17.70
N TYR A 255 8.12 -2.37 -18.37
CA TYR A 255 9.48 -2.51 -18.92
C TYR A 255 9.61 -2.01 -20.37
N ALA A 256 8.64 -1.21 -20.87
CA ALA A 256 8.59 -0.70 -22.21
C ALA A 256 8.72 -1.80 -23.30
N PHE A 257 8.14 -2.98 -23.05
CA PHE A 257 8.14 -4.16 -23.93
C PHE A 257 9.53 -4.71 -24.28
N ARG A 258 10.51 -4.55 -23.38
CA ARG A 258 11.87 -5.05 -23.59
C ARG A 258 12.05 -6.45 -22.98
N PRO A 259 12.30 -7.48 -23.81
CA PRO A 259 12.42 -8.86 -23.30
C PRO A 259 13.64 -9.06 -22.41
N ASP A 260 14.76 -8.39 -22.68
CA ASP A 260 15.99 -8.51 -21.88
C ASP A 260 15.78 -8.03 -20.44
N ALA A 261 15.23 -6.82 -20.30
CA ALA A 261 14.90 -6.25 -19.00
C ALA A 261 13.85 -7.07 -18.27
N PHE A 262 12.84 -7.56 -18.97
CA PHE A 262 11.81 -8.42 -18.42
C PHE A 262 12.39 -9.76 -17.93
N SER A 263 13.28 -10.39 -18.70
CA SER A 263 13.93 -11.64 -18.30
C SER A 263 14.80 -11.48 -17.05
N TYR A 264 15.44 -10.32 -16.92
CA TYR A 264 16.28 -9.98 -15.78
C TYR A 264 15.53 -9.96 -14.45
N VAL A 265 14.27 -9.47 -14.43
CA VAL A 265 13.41 -9.45 -13.24
C VAL A 265 13.25 -10.86 -12.66
N PHE A 266 12.97 -11.85 -13.51
CA PHE A 266 12.81 -13.22 -13.05
C PHE A 266 14.11 -13.86 -12.58
N ARG A 267 15.25 -13.45 -13.14
CA ARG A 267 16.57 -13.96 -12.73
C ARG A 267 17.05 -13.38 -11.40
N SER A 268 16.74 -12.12 -11.12
CA SER A 268 17.30 -11.39 -9.96
C SER A 268 16.37 -11.32 -8.76
N GLY A 269 15.07 -11.15 -8.96
CA GLY A 269 14.12 -10.81 -7.88
C GLY A 269 13.51 -12.02 -7.18
N ALA A 270 13.06 -13.03 -7.95
CA ALA A 270 12.32 -14.16 -7.39
C ALA A 270 13.20 -15.19 -6.65
N ALA A 271 14.51 -15.20 -6.90
CA ALA A 271 15.41 -16.25 -6.41
C ALA A 271 15.90 -16.04 -4.97
N ARG A 272 15.58 -14.94 -4.32
CA ARG A 272 16.18 -14.55 -3.02
C ARG A 272 15.16 -14.21 -1.94
N MET A 273 14.16 -15.05 -1.82
CA MET A 273 13.21 -15.00 -0.71
C MET A 273 13.68 -15.96 0.39
N TRP A 274 13.69 -15.51 1.62
CA TRP A 274 13.86 -16.37 2.79
C TRP A 274 12.88 -16.01 3.88
N PHE A 275 12.84 -16.81 4.94
CA PHE A 275 11.96 -16.61 6.08
C PHE A 275 12.79 -16.11 7.27
N SER A 276 12.40 -14.95 7.82
CA SER A 276 12.99 -14.39 9.02
C SER A 276 11.97 -13.53 9.78
N PHE A 277 11.93 -13.67 11.08
CA PHE A 277 11.12 -12.82 11.95
C PHE A 277 11.86 -11.56 12.42
N ALA A 278 13.11 -11.37 12.01
CA ALA A 278 13.92 -10.24 12.47
C ALA A 278 13.29 -8.86 12.17
N PRO A 279 12.79 -8.56 10.95
CA PRO A 279 12.15 -7.28 10.67
C PRO A 279 10.90 -7.04 11.51
N ALA A 280 10.05 -8.08 11.66
CA ALA A 280 8.86 -7.98 12.49
C ALA A 280 9.24 -7.77 13.97
N LYS A 281 10.23 -8.50 14.48
CA LYS A 281 10.74 -8.29 15.83
C LYS A 281 11.22 -6.85 16.03
N THR A 282 12.00 -6.32 15.09
CA THR A 282 12.47 -4.93 15.13
C THR A 282 11.31 -3.95 15.17
N PHE A 283 10.29 -4.15 14.32
CA PHE A 283 9.10 -3.31 14.30
C PHE A 283 8.35 -3.33 15.64
N PHE A 284 8.01 -4.53 16.13
CA PHE A 284 7.20 -4.67 17.36
C PHE A 284 7.97 -4.30 18.63
N SER A 285 9.31 -4.31 18.61
CA SER A 285 10.13 -3.85 19.74
C SER A 285 10.44 -2.36 19.70
N ALA A 286 10.22 -1.69 18.57
CA ALA A 286 10.51 -0.27 18.41
C ALA A 286 9.50 0.59 19.21
N MET A 287 10.02 1.46 20.06
CA MET A 287 9.20 2.36 20.89
C MET A 287 8.16 3.18 20.12
N PRO A 288 8.45 3.72 18.93
CA PRO A 288 7.47 4.47 18.15
C PRO A 288 6.25 3.64 17.69
N ASN A 289 6.36 2.32 17.66
CA ASN A 289 5.29 1.40 17.26
C ASN A 289 4.57 0.75 18.44
N ALA A 290 4.88 1.15 19.69
CA ALA A 290 4.36 0.51 20.90
C ALA A 290 2.83 0.47 20.96
N GLY A 291 2.14 1.50 20.46
CA GLY A 291 0.68 1.51 20.41
C GLY A 291 0.11 0.48 19.42
N VAL A 292 0.72 0.31 18.23
CA VAL A 292 0.34 -0.75 17.27
C VAL A 292 0.62 -2.12 17.87
N THR A 293 1.77 -2.30 18.51
CA THR A 293 2.16 -3.55 19.20
C THR A 293 1.16 -3.91 20.29
N LEU A 294 0.81 -2.95 21.13
CA LEU A 294 -0.16 -3.12 22.21
C LEU A 294 -1.56 -3.45 21.64
N ALA A 295 -2.00 -2.74 20.62
CA ALA A 295 -3.27 -3.00 19.95
C ALA A 295 -3.33 -4.40 19.34
N ALA A 296 -2.25 -4.83 18.66
CA ALA A 296 -2.15 -6.17 18.09
C ALA A 296 -2.15 -7.25 19.18
N GLY A 297 -1.41 -7.05 20.26
CA GLY A 297 -1.37 -7.97 21.42
C GLY A 297 -2.74 -8.11 22.09
N ILE A 298 -3.43 -7.00 22.36
CA ILE A 298 -4.79 -6.99 22.91
C ILE A 298 -5.76 -7.70 21.95
N ALA A 299 -5.68 -7.40 20.64
CA ALA A 299 -6.55 -8.02 19.64
C ALA A 299 -6.34 -9.53 19.59
N LEU A 300 -5.09 -10.01 19.58
CA LEU A 300 -4.78 -11.44 19.60
C LEU A 300 -5.29 -12.12 20.88
N LEU A 301 -5.10 -11.50 22.04
CA LEU A 301 -5.59 -12.01 23.31
C LEU A 301 -7.12 -12.11 23.33
N LEU A 302 -7.83 -11.05 22.93
CA LEU A 302 -9.29 -11.04 22.85
C LEU A 302 -9.80 -12.07 21.84
N PHE A 303 -9.17 -12.18 20.69
CA PHE A 303 -9.55 -13.16 19.67
C PHE A 303 -9.39 -14.60 20.17
N ALA A 304 -8.30 -14.88 20.89
CA ALA A 304 -8.03 -16.21 21.45
C ALA A 304 -8.97 -16.58 22.60
N THR A 305 -9.30 -15.62 23.49
CA THR A 305 -10.03 -15.89 24.75
C THR A 305 -11.55 -15.78 24.58
N VAL A 306 -12.05 -14.80 23.82
CA VAL A 306 -13.48 -14.47 23.78
C VAL A 306 -14.24 -15.25 22.71
N ARG A 307 -13.56 -15.90 21.75
CA ARG A 307 -14.13 -16.73 20.66
C ARG A 307 -15.35 -16.09 19.93
N ARG A 308 -15.47 -14.77 19.99
CA ARG A 308 -16.59 -14.02 19.42
C ARG A 308 -16.27 -13.41 18.05
N SER A 309 -15.35 -14.01 17.30
CA SER A 309 -15.17 -13.53 15.92
C SER A 309 -16.44 -13.82 15.11
N ARG A 310 -17.35 -12.86 15.06
CA ARG A 310 -18.57 -12.92 14.26
C ARG A 310 -18.27 -13.10 12.78
N TYR A 311 -17.04 -12.80 12.37
CA TYR A 311 -16.72 -12.62 10.96
C TYR A 311 -15.50 -13.45 10.57
N PHE A 312 -15.71 -14.30 9.60
CA PHE A 312 -14.64 -15.00 8.88
C PHE A 312 -13.54 -14.05 8.37
N GLY A 313 -13.90 -12.79 8.05
CA GLY A 313 -12.96 -11.76 7.62
C GLY A 313 -11.86 -11.43 8.64
N ASN A 314 -12.10 -11.59 9.95
CA ASN A 314 -11.08 -11.42 10.98
C ASN A 314 -10.00 -12.49 10.89
N LEU A 315 -10.38 -13.76 10.77
CA LEU A 315 -9.44 -14.86 10.62
C LEU A 315 -8.65 -14.75 9.32
N ALA A 316 -9.31 -14.39 8.22
CA ALA A 316 -8.67 -14.24 6.93
C ALA A 316 -7.58 -13.16 6.95
N ALA A 317 -7.86 -11.99 7.50
CA ALA A 317 -6.89 -10.90 7.63
C ALA A 317 -5.71 -11.33 8.53
N LEU A 318 -5.97 -12.00 9.65
CA LEU A 318 -4.93 -12.53 10.53
C LEU A 318 -4.04 -13.55 9.83
N LEU A 319 -4.62 -14.51 9.11
CA LEU A 319 -3.86 -15.55 8.40
C LEU A 319 -2.95 -14.95 7.32
N ILE A 320 -3.43 -13.95 6.56
CA ILE A 320 -2.60 -13.26 5.58
C ILE A 320 -1.46 -12.52 6.30
N ALA A 321 -1.75 -11.77 7.35
CA ALA A 321 -0.74 -11.04 8.10
C ALA A 321 0.34 -12.00 8.64
N LEU A 322 -0.05 -13.10 9.28
CA LEU A 322 0.89 -14.10 9.83
C LEU A 322 1.72 -14.78 8.73
N ALA A 323 1.15 -15.04 7.56
CA ALA A 323 1.87 -15.64 6.45
C ALA A 323 2.89 -14.67 5.81
N LEU A 324 2.61 -13.35 5.82
CA LEU A 324 3.48 -12.34 5.22
C LEU A 324 4.59 -11.86 6.16
N VAL A 325 4.35 -11.83 7.48
CA VAL A 325 5.31 -11.35 8.49
C VAL A 325 6.71 -11.98 8.38
N PRO A 326 6.87 -13.31 8.16
CA PRO A 326 8.19 -13.91 8.10
C PRO A 326 8.89 -13.76 6.75
N ILE A 327 8.25 -13.18 5.74
CA ILE A 327 8.83 -13.07 4.39
C ILE A 327 9.83 -11.94 4.34
N VAL A 328 11.06 -12.25 3.93
CA VAL A 328 12.15 -11.30 3.74
C VAL A 328 12.71 -11.47 2.34
N THR A 329 13.00 -10.35 1.69
CA THR A 329 13.65 -10.34 0.38
C THR A 329 15.06 -9.76 0.49
N THR A 330 16.01 -10.35 -0.23
CA THR A 330 17.37 -9.82 -0.33
C THR A 330 17.61 -9.14 -1.65
N GLY A 331 18.32 -8.03 -1.63
CA GLY A 331 18.77 -7.31 -2.82
C GLY A 331 17.75 -6.30 -3.37
N VAL A 332 16.53 -6.26 -2.85
CA VAL A 332 15.59 -5.17 -3.11
C VAL A 332 15.48 -4.32 -1.85
N PRO A 333 15.75 -3.01 -1.94
CA PRO A 333 15.58 -2.15 -0.78
C PRO A 333 14.10 -1.99 -0.47
N GLY A 334 13.67 -2.58 0.60
CA GLY A 334 12.31 -2.51 1.07
C GLY A 334 12.08 -3.45 2.25
N GLU A 335 11.01 -3.23 2.96
CA GLU A 335 10.61 -4.08 4.08
C GLU A 335 9.32 -4.83 3.72
N PRO A 336 9.39 -6.05 3.15
CA PRO A 336 8.21 -6.80 2.70
C PRO A 336 7.19 -7.06 3.79
N TRP A 337 7.60 -7.04 5.07
CA TRP A 337 6.67 -7.15 6.18
C TRP A 337 5.63 -6.01 6.20
N LEU A 338 5.92 -4.87 5.54
CA LEU A 338 4.96 -3.77 5.38
C LEU A 338 3.69 -4.22 4.64
N TRP A 339 3.79 -5.25 3.78
CA TRP A 339 2.62 -5.82 3.10
C TRP A 339 1.64 -6.48 4.08
N ALA A 340 2.15 -6.97 5.22
CA ALA A 340 1.34 -7.59 6.27
C ALA A 340 0.56 -6.55 7.09
N LEU A 341 1.09 -5.33 7.21
CA LEU A 341 0.57 -4.32 8.13
C LEU A 341 -0.90 -3.94 7.90
N PRO A 342 -1.38 -3.66 6.66
CA PRO A 342 -2.79 -3.34 6.44
C PRO A 342 -3.74 -4.47 6.84
N PHE A 343 -3.33 -5.73 6.65
CA PHE A 343 -4.12 -6.89 7.06
C PHE A 343 -4.14 -7.04 8.57
N LEU A 344 -3.01 -6.84 9.24
CA LEU A 344 -2.93 -6.79 10.70
C LEU A 344 -3.85 -5.70 11.27
N LEU A 345 -3.82 -4.50 10.70
CA LEU A 345 -4.68 -3.39 11.13
C LEU A 345 -6.16 -3.66 10.84
N THR A 346 -6.48 -4.34 9.73
CA THR A 346 -7.84 -4.81 9.45
C THR A 346 -8.31 -5.79 10.53
N PHE A 347 -7.47 -6.74 10.91
CA PHE A 347 -7.74 -7.68 11.99
C PHE A 347 -7.96 -6.98 13.33
N VAL A 348 -7.05 -6.09 13.70
CA VAL A 348 -7.14 -5.29 14.95
C VAL A 348 -8.44 -4.48 14.96
N GLY A 349 -8.75 -3.76 13.88
CA GLY A 349 -9.98 -2.99 13.75
C GLY A 349 -11.25 -3.84 13.93
N GLY A 350 -11.25 -5.05 13.36
CA GLY A 350 -12.37 -5.98 13.50
C GLY A 350 -12.57 -6.46 14.93
N VAL A 351 -11.49 -6.85 15.62
CA VAL A 351 -11.57 -7.33 17.02
C VAL A 351 -11.98 -6.20 17.96
N PHE A 352 -11.45 -4.99 17.77
CA PHE A 352 -11.84 -3.85 18.61
C PHE A 352 -13.30 -3.43 18.34
N ALA A 353 -13.81 -3.54 17.11
CA ALA A 353 -15.23 -3.33 16.82
C ALA A 353 -16.11 -4.31 17.60
N ASP A 354 -15.76 -5.60 17.57
CA ASP A 354 -16.47 -6.64 18.35
C ASP A 354 -16.43 -6.35 19.87
N ALA A 355 -15.29 -5.88 20.39
CA ALA A 355 -15.16 -5.52 21.80
C ALA A 355 -16.04 -4.31 22.18
N LEU A 356 -16.16 -3.33 21.31
CA LEU A 356 -16.99 -2.14 21.51
C LEU A 356 -18.50 -2.42 21.45
N GLU A 357 -18.92 -3.57 20.91
CA GLU A 357 -20.32 -4.03 20.95
C GLU A 357 -20.71 -4.75 22.25
N THR A 358 -19.76 -4.98 23.16
CA THR A 358 -19.99 -5.68 24.43
C THR A 358 -20.68 -4.78 25.47
N PRO A 359 -21.29 -5.35 26.52
CA PRO A 359 -21.87 -4.56 27.62
C PRO A 359 -20.88 -3.61 28.30
N GLN A 360 -19.59 -3.95 28.26
CA GLN A 360 -18.50 -3.14 28.84
C GLN A 360 -17.97 -2.07 27.88
N ARG A 361 -18.79 -1.60 26.96
CA ARG A 361 -18.44 -0.63 25.90
C ARG A 361 -17.63 0.56 26.40
N LYS A 362 -17.99 1.15 27.55
CA LYS A 362 -17.30 2.34 28.09
C LYS A 362 -15.83 2.04 28.43
N VAL A 363 -15.54 0.88 29.02
CA VAL A 363 -14.17 0.46 29.38
C VAL A 363 -13.36 0.22 28.10
N PHE A 364 -13.91 -0.54 27.15
CA PHE A 364 -13.24 -0.79 25.88
C PHE A 364 -13.05 0.48 25.04
N LEU A 365 -13.99 1.42 25.10
CA LEU A 365 -13.84 2.72 24.42
C LEU A 365 -12.69 3.53 25.02
N ALA A 366 -12.61 3.61 26.36
CA ALA A 366 -11.54 4.29 27.06
C ALA A 366 -10.17 3.66 26.77
N ALA A 367 -10.08 2.32 26.82
CA ALA A 367 -8.86 1.58 26.50
C ALA A 367 -8.44 1.79 25.03
N THR A 368 -9.38 1.71 24.09
CA THR A 368 -9.13 1.97 22.66
C THR A 368 -8.63 3.39 22.45
N ALA A 369 -9.30 4.40 23.04
CA ALA A 369 -8.87 5.78 22.95
C ALA A 369 -7.47 6.00 23.53
N ALA A 370 -7.16 5.38 24.67
CA ALA A 370 -5.83 5.45 25.29
C ALA A 370 -4.74 4.88 24.37
N VAL A 371 -4.97 3.72 23.74
CA VAL A 371 -4.02 3.09 22.81
C VAL A 371 -3.82 3.97 21.56
N LEU A 372 -4.90 4.51 21.00
CA LEU A 372 -4.81 5.37 19.82
C LEU A 372 -4.10 6.70 20.12
N LEU A 373 -4.37 7.31 21.26
CA LEU A 373 -3.69 8.54 21.70
C LEU A 373 -2.20 8.29 21.99
N LEU A 374 -1.88 7.16 22.64
CA LEU A 374 -0.51 6.73 22.84
C LEU A 374 0.23 6.60 21.53
N GLN A 375 -0.35 5.88 20.55
CA GLN A 375 0.26 5.69 19.24
C GLN A 375 0.44 7.03 18.50
N ALA A 376 -0.56 7.91 18.55
CA ALA A 376 -0.46 9.24 17.93
C ALA A 376 0.67 10.08 18.57
N ALA A 377 0.77 10.09 19.89
CA ALA A 377 1.83 10.80 20.61
C ALA A 377 3.22 10.26 20.25
N LEU A 378 3.40 8.94 20.25
CA LEU A 378 4.67 8.30 19.89
C LEU A 378 5.06 8.53 18.42
N CYS A 379 4.10 8.47 17.50
CA CYS A 379 4.34 8.78 16.09
C CYS A 379 4.82 10.23 15.93
N VAL A 380 4.09 11.20 16.50
CA VAL A 380 4.46 12.63 16.41
C VAL A 380 5.83 12.88 17.02
N ALA A 381 6.13 12.27 18.17
CA ALA A 381 7.44 12.38 18.82
C ALA A 381 8.57 11.77 17.97
N SER A 382 8.29 10.78 17.13
CA SER A 382 9.28 10.13 16.26
C SER A 382 9.55 10.86 14.94
N LEU A 383 8.68 11.81 14.51
CA LEU A 383 8.83 12.53 13.24
C LEU A 383 10.20 13.16 13.02
N PRO A 384 10.82 13.84 14.03
CA PRO A 384 12.16 14.41 13.85
C PRO A 384 13.24 13.36 13.55
N GLY A 385 13.07 12.14 14.07
CA GLY A 385 13.96 11.01 13.77
C GLY A 385 13.79 10.47 12.35
N LEU A 386 12.58 10.55 11.80
CA LEU A 386 12.29 10.14 10.42
C LEU A 386 12.79 11.16 9.39
N ALA A 387 13.00 12.39 9.79
CA ALA A 387 13.48 13.48 8.93
C ALA A 387 15.02 13.56 8.82
N ARG A 388 15.74 12.80 9.62
CA ARG A 388 17.21 12.67 9.59
C ARG A 388 17.64 11.56 8.63
#